data_e3b687c6c870ae78ba48ef4e448c4ba7
#
_entry.id   e3b687c6c870ae78ba48ef4e448c4ba7
#
_cell.length_a   1.000
_cell.length_b   1.000
_cell.length_c   1.000
_cell.angle_alpha   90.00
_cell.angle_beta   90.00
_cell.angle_gamma   90.00
#
_symmetry.space_group_name_H-M   'P 1'
#
loop_
_entity.id
_entity.type
_entity.pdbx_description
1 polymer ?
#
loop_
_entity_poly.entity_id
_entity_poly.type
_entity_poly.pdbx_seq_one_letter_code
_entity_poly.pdbx_strand_id
1 'polypeptide(L)' 'LICTGTVLKIVDFGAFVSFDNGKEGLVHVSEIAEEKVKNVSDYLVEGEEVDIKVIGIDSRGKVKLSMKAVLEPTEE' A
#
# COMPACT_ATOMS: atom_id res chain seq x y z
N LEU A 1 3.94 -8.10 9.36
CA LEU A 1 4.92 -7.07 9.63
C LEU A 1 4.52 -5.75 9.01
N ILE A 2 4.64 -4.71 9.78
CA ILE A 2 4.32 -3.36 9.33
C ILE A 2 5.63 -2.66 8.98
N CYS A 3 5.66 -2.07 7.80
CA CYS A 3 6.84 -1.36 7.33
C CYS A 3 6.44 0.05 6.93
N THR A 4 7.43 0.94 6.93
CA THR A 4 7.22 2.28 6.40
C THR A 4 7.73 2.30 4.97
N GLY A 5 6.89 2.76 4.06
CA GLY A 5 7.25 2.84 2.66
C GLY A 5 7.06 4.24 2.13
N THR A 6 7.59 4.47 0.94
CA THR A 6 7.44 5.74 0.25
C THR A 6 6.67 5.52 -1.03
N VAL A 7 5.64 6.33 -1.24
CA VAL A 7 4.82 6.23 -2.45
C VAL A 7 5.65 6.66 -3.64
N LEU A 8 5.84 5.74 -4.59
CA LEU A 8 6.62 6.01 -5.79
C LEU A 8 5.77 6.57 -6.89
N LYS A 9 4.60 5.95 -7.11
CA LYS A 9 3.74 6.33 -8.22
C LYS A 9 2.30 5.95 -7.90
N ILE A 10 1.39 6.80 -8.32
CA ILE A 10 -0.03 6.56 -8.14
C ILE A 10 -0.62 6.18 -9.49
N VAL A 11 -1.37 5.08 -9.51
CA VAL A 11 -2.02 4.59 -10.72
C VAL A 11 -3.51 4.40 -10.44
N ASP A 12 -4.28 4.15 -11.49
CA ASP A 12 -5.73 4.08 -11.36
C ASP A 12 -6.19 2.98 -10.40
N PHE A 13 -5.44 1.90 -10.33
CA PHE A 13 -5.85 0.75 -9.52
C PHE A 13 -5.13 0.69 -8.17
N GLY A 14 -4.30 1.68 -7.85
CA GLY A 14 -3.60 1.68 -6.57
C GLY A 14 -2.39 2.57 -6.59
N ALA A 15 -1.38 2.17 -5.86
CA ALA A 15 -0.15 2.93 -5.78
C ALA A 15 1.03 1.99 -5.60
N PHE A 16 2.14 2.33 -6.24
CA PHE A 16 3.39 1.61 -6.02
C PHE A 16 4.15 2.27 -4.88
N VAL A 17 4.64 1.45 -3.98
CA VAL A 17 5.31 1.91 -2.78
C VAL A 17 6.66 1.19 -2.67
N SER A 18 7.69 1.97 -2.38
CA SER A 18 9.02 1.43 -2.12
C SER A 18 9.17 1.24 -0.61
N PHE A 19 9.72 0.11 -0.23
CA PHE A 19 9.93 -0.20 1.18
C PHE A 19 11.15 -1.08 1.33
N ASP A 20 11.63 -1.17 2.56
CA ASP A 20 12.68 -2.12 2.95
C ASP A 20 13.89 -2.06 2.00
N ASN A 21 14.46 -0.85 1.85
CA ASN A 21 15.70 -0.63 1.10
C ASN A 21 15.62 -1.03 -0.36
N GLY A 22 14.56 -0.58 -1.02
CA GLY A 22 14.50 -0.73 -2.46
C GLY A 22 13.54 -1.76 -2.97
N LYS A 23 12.86 -2.46 -2.09
CA LYS A 23 11.78 -3.34 -2.52
C LYS A 23 10.57 -2.52 -2.91
N GLU A 24 9.81 -3.03 -3.84
CA GLU A 24 8.62 -2.34 -4.31
C GLU A 24 7.43 -3.27 -4.24
N GLY A 25 6.30 -2.68 -3.92
CA GLY A 25 5.06 -3.42 -3.89
C GLY A 25 3.91 -2.56 -4.34
N LEU A 26 2.74 -3.17 -4.46
CA LEU A 26 1.53 -2.48 -4.90
C LEU A 26 0.51 -2.48 -3.77
N VAL A 27 0.01 -1.29 -3.47
CA VAL A 27 -1.15 -1.13 -2.60
C VAL A 27 -2.36 -0.98 -3.52
N HIS A 28 -3.20 -2.01 -3.58
CA HIS A 28 -4.38 -1.97 -4.42
C HIS A 28 -5.37 -0.95 -3.87
N VAL A 29 -6.18 -0.38 -4.74
CA VAL A 29 -7.13 0.65 -4.34
C VAL A 29 -8.05 0.16 -3.23
N SER A 30 -8.39 -1.11 -3.22
CA SER A 30 -9.25 -1.68 -2.18
C SER A 30 -8.52 -1.85 -0.85
N GLU A 31 -7.21 -1.72 -0.84
CA GLU A 31 -6.39 -1.86 0.35
C GLU A 31 -5.92 -0.53 0.92
N ILE A 32 -6.34 0.58 0.33
CA ILE A 32 -5.94 1.91 0.80
C ILE A 32 -6.82 2.33 1.97
N ALA A 33 -8.11 2.08 1.86
CA ALA A 33 -9.06 2.43 2.91
C ALA A 33 -10.20 1.43 2.89
N GLU A 34 -10.92 1.35 4.02
CA GLU A 34 -12.08 0.46 4.10
C GLU A 34 -13.23 0.97 3.26
N GLU A 35 -13.31 2.27 3.10
CA GLU A 35 -14.34 2.86 2.28
C GLU A 35 -13.93 2.80 0.81
N LYS A 36 -14.91 3.01 -0.04
CA LYS A 36 -14.66 2.98 -1.47
C LYS A 36 -13.82 4.18 -1.89
N VAL A 37 -12.67 3.91 -2.48
CA VAL A 37 -11.76 4.95 -2.91
C VAL A 37 -12.02 5.24 -4.37
N LYS A 38 -12.43 6.48 -4.68
CA LYS A 38 -12.68 6.87 -6.06
C LYS A 38 -11.38 7.24 -6.76
N ASN A 39 -10.56 8.04 -6.09
CA ASN A 39 -9.30 8.49 -6.64
C ASN A 39 -8.20 8.21 -5.64
N VAL A 40 -7.21 7.45 -6.07
CA VAL A 40 -6.11 7.10 -5.18
C VAL A 40 -5.37 8.35 -4.75
N SER A 41 -5.25 9.33 -5.66
CA SER A 41 -4.53 10.56 -5.35
C SER A 41 -5.20 11.40 -4.27
N ASP A 42 -6.45 11.12 -3.94
CA ASP A 42 -7.11 11.80 -2.82
C ASP A 42 -6.61 11.29 -1.47
N TYR A 43 -6.01 10.10 -1.46
CA TYR A 43 -5.55 9.45 -0.25
C TYR A 43 -4.03 9.43 -0.13
N LEU A 44 -3.34 9.40 -1.25
CA LEU A 44 -1.90 9.24 -1.30
C LEU A 44 -1.28 10.29 -2.20
N VAL A 45 -0.06 10.67 -1.88
CA VAL A 45 0.70 11.63 -2.68
C VAL A 45 2.06 11.01 -2.99
N GLU A 46 2.53 11.17 -4.21
CA GLU A 46 3.85 10.68 -4.59
C GLU A 46 4.92 11.28 -3.69
N GLY A 47 5.80 10.44 -3.21
CA GLY A 47 6.85 10.86 -2.29
C GLY A 47 6.44 10.85 -0.83
N GLU A 48 5.19 10.55 -0.55
CA GLU A 48 4.70 10.51 0.83
C GLU A 48 5.15 9.21 1.50
N GLU A 49 5.46 9.30 2.79
CA GLU A 49 5.76 8.11 3.57
C GLU A 49 4.49 7.58 4.20
N VAL A 50 4.27 6.29 4.07
CA VAL A 50 3.07 5.64 4.58
C VAL A 50 3.44 4.34 5.28
N ASP A 51 2.63 3.95 6.23
CA ASP A 51 2.79 2.65 6.87
C ASP A 51 2.03 1.63 6.05
N ILE A 52 2.69 0.51 5.80
CA ILE A 52 2.14 -0.55 4.97
C ILE A 52 2.39 -1.88 5.63
N LYS A 53 1.57 -2.85 5.27
CA LYS A 53 1.72 -4.21 5.75
C LYS A 53 1.77 -5.15 4.55
N VAL A 54 2.74 -6.05 4.56
CA VAL A 54 2.84 -7.06 3.51
C VAL A 54 1.77 -8.11 3.74
N ILE A 55 0.88 -8.27 2.77
CA ILE A 55 -0.21 -9.24 2.88
C ILE A 55 -0.03 -10.43 1.97
N GLY A 56 0.95 -10.39 1.09
CA GLY A 56 1.21 -11.53 0.22
C GLY A 56 2.11 -11.14 -0.94
N ILE A 57 2.33 -12.11 -1.81
CA ILE A 57 3.11 -11.90 -3.02
C ILE A 57 2.32 -12.52 -4.14
N ASP A 58 2.17 -11.79 -5.25
CA ASP A 58 1.40 -12.30 -6.36
C ASP A 58 2.24 -13.27 -7.20
N SER A 59 1.61 -13.84 -8.23
CA SER A 59 2.26 -14.86 -9.04
C SER A 59 3.43 -14.34 -9.85
N ARG A 60 3.54 -13.02 -9.98
CA ARG A 60 4.65 -12.40 -10.69
C ARG A 60 5.80 -12.04 -9.76
N GLY A 61 5.66 -12.35 -8.48
CA GLY A 61 6.67 -12.00 -7.49
C GLY A 61 6.56 -10.59 -6.97
N LYS A 62 5.49 -9.88 -7.29
CA LYS A 62 5.26 -8.54 -6.76
C LYS A 62 4.65 -8.62 -5.39
N VAL A 63 5.15 -7.81 -4.48
CA VAL A 63 4.65 -7.80 -3.12
C VAL A 63 3.32 -7.07 -3.07
N LYS A 64 2.36 -7.67 -2.41
CA LYS A 64 1.06 -7.03 -2.17
C LYS A 64 1.10 -6.35 -0.82
N LEU A 65 0.73 -5.09 -0.79
CA LEU A 65 0.77 -4.28 0.40
C LEU A 65 -0.62 -3.78 0.75
N SER A 66 -0.84 -3.51 2.01
CA SER A 66 -2.12 -3.03 2.48
C SER A 66 -1.90 -1.91 3.50
N MET A 67 -2.53 -0.78 3.26
CA MET A 67 -2.60 0.29 4.24
C MET A 67 -3.78 0.06 5.17
N LYS A 68 -4.84 -0.53 4.65
CA LYS A 68 -6.03 -0.82 5.42
C LYS A 68 -5.74 -1.78 6.57
N ALA A 69 -4.90 -2.76 6.32
CA ALA A 69 -4.54 -3.73 7.35
C ALA A 69 -3.76 -3.10 8.50
N VAL A 70 -3.05 -2.01 8.22
CA VAL A 70 -2.33 -1.29 9.26
C VAL A 70 -3.31 -0.49 10.11
N LEU A 71 -4.32 0.08 9.47
CA LEU A 71 -5.29 0.92 10.17
C LEU A 71 -6.25 0.11 11.04
N GLU A 72 -6.47 -1.14 10.70
CA GLU A 72 -7.39 -1.96 11.49
C GLU A 72 -6.75 -2.41 12.79
N PRO A 73 -7.46 -2.25 13.92
CA PRO A 73 -6.95 -2.78 15.18
C PRO A 73 -7.05 -4.29 15.09
N THR A 74 -5.91 -4.92 15.09
CA THR A 74 -5.95 -6.34 15.07
C THR A 74 -6.13 -6.85 16.45
N GLU A 75 -6.78 -7.65 16.63
CA GLU A 75 -6.81 -8.24 17.72
C GLU A 75 -6.16 -9.33 17.79
N GLU A 76 -5.69 -9.65 17.95
CA GLU A 76 -5.23 -10.43 18.01
C GLU A 76 -5.04 -10.59 18.37
#